data_49d4ca66cd5822f742533dfe42687637
#
_entry.id   49d4ca66cd5822f742533dfe42687637
#
_cell.length_a   1.000
_cell.length_b   1.000
_cell.length_c   1.000
_cell.angle_alpha   90.00
_cell.angle_beta   90.00
_cell.angle_gamma   90.00
#
_symmetry.space_group_name_H-M   'P 1'
#
loop_
_entity.id
_entity.type
_entity.pdbx_description
1 polymer ?
#
loop_
_entity_poly.entity_id
_entity_poly.type
_entity_poly.pdbx_seq_one_letter_code
_entity_poly.pdbx_strand_id
1 'polypeptide(L)'
;MSNIAVKTTLLTPSNLKEAMEYATIIANSAMVPRTYQGKAADILVAVQMGAELGLKPIQALQNIAVINGKPSVYGDALLALVQAHSSFEDIKEWYDEKTNTAFCRVKRRNQTEHTVSFSAEDAKKAGLWGKSGPWTQYPKRMMQMRARGFALRDKFADALGGLITVEEAQDYQVVDMPEKNVTPITKTDMLSNKLDHIVLEEEEVKVQEPSETLAELIELIKLYNLPSEIINKWCSKAGVESIADLGEERQLACIEWINKEYNYSQDRIEVA
;
A
#
# COMPACT_ATOMS: atom_id res chain seq x y z
N MET A 1 -23.94 -18.83 -26.20
CA MET A 1 -22.52 -18.46 -26.43
C MET A 1 -21.99 -17.98 -25.08
N SER A 2 -21.19 -18.81 -24.44
CA SER A 2 -20.63 -18.52 -23.11
C SER A 2 -19.47 -17.53 -23.27
N ASN A 3 -19.64 -16.33 -22.73
CA ASN A 3 -18.56 -15.35 -22.57
C ASN A 3 -17.52 -15.92 -21.59
N ILE A 4 -16.47 -16.52 -22.13
CA ILE A 4 -15.26 -16.80 -21.36
C ILE A 4 -14.59 -15.44 -21.12
N ALA A 5 -14.87 -14.85 -19.96
CA ALA A 5 -14.08 -13.73 -19.46
C ALA A 5 -12.65 -14.25 -19.27
N VAL A 6 -11.77 -13.94 -20.21
CA VAL A 6 -10.32 -14.12 -20.03
C VAL A 6 -9.93 -13.28 -18.83
N LYS A 7 -9.77 -13.94 -17.67
CA LYS A 7 -9.14 -13.34 -16.50
C LYS A 7 -7.69 -13.05 -16.92
N THR A 8 -7.45 -11.85 -17.41
CA THR A 8 -6.09 -11.34 -17.56
C THR A 8 -5.53 -11.27 -16.14
N THR A 9 -4.76 -12.29 -15.76
CA THR A 9 -3.99 -12.30 -14.51
C THR A 9 -2.88 -11.27 -14.69
N LEU A 10 -3.23 -9.99 -14.50
CA LEU A 10 -2.24 -8.94 -14.34
C LEU A 10 -1.41 -9.31 -13.10
N LEU A 11 -0.11 -9.09 -13.17
CA LEU A 11 0.82 -9.22 -12.04
C LEU A 11 0.46 -8.18 -10.98
N THR A 12 -0.67 -8.41 -10.30
CA THR A 12 -1.16 -7.55 -9.22
C THR A 12 -1.05 -8.36 -7.94
N PRO A 13 -0.24 -7.94 -6.97
CA PRO A 13 -0.12 -8.63 -5.69
C PRO A 13 -1.48 -8.76 -5.01
N SER A 14 -1.77 -9.92 -4.44
CA SER A 14 -3.04 -10.22 -3.76
C SER A 14 -2.94 -10.11 -2.24
N ASN A 15 -1.73 -10.11 -1.71
CA ASN A 15 -1.45 -10.01 -0.27
C ASN A 15 -0.14 -9.27 -0.02
N LEU A 16 0.11 -8.91 1.24
CA LEU A 16 1.28 -8.12 1.63
C LEU A 16 2.61 -8.80 1.26
N LYS A 17 2.71 -10.12 1.41
CA LYS A 17 3.94 -10.87 1.09
C LYS A 17 4.26 -10.77 -0.40
N GLU A 18 3.28 -11.03 -1.25
CA GLU A 18 3.42 -10.87 -2.71
C GLU A 18 3.74 -9.42 -3.11
N ALA A 19 3.13 -8.45 -2.42
CA ALA A 19 3.39 -7.04 -2.66
C ALA A 19 4.84 -6.65 -2.30
N MET A 20 5.39 -7.19 -1.22
CA MET A 20 6.78 -6.98 -0.82
C MET A 20 7.76 -7.65 -1.79
N GLU A 21 7.48 -8.88 -2.21
CA GLU A 21 8.28 -9.60 -3.22
C GLU A 21 8.26 -8.84 -4.56
N TYR A 22 7.08 -8.43 -5.02
CA TYR A 22 6.90 -7.61 -6.20
C TYR A 22 7.69 -6.29 -6.12
N ALA A 23 7.57 -5.55 -5.02
CA ALA A 23 8.27 -4.29 -4.81
C ALA A 23 9.80 -4.48 -4.84
N THR A 24 10.32 -5.57 -4.26
CA THR A 24 11.73 -5.91 -4.25
C THR A 24 12.26 -6.21 -5.65
N ILE A 25 11.50 -6.97 -6.44
CA ILE A 25 11.87 -7.28 -7.83
C ILE A 25 11.86 -6.01 -8.68
N ILE A 26 10.80 -5.22 -8.57
CA ILE A 26 10.62 -3.99 -9.35
C ILE A 26 11.68 -2.93 -9.01
N ALA A 27 12.08 -2.81 -7.73
CA ALA A 27 13.11 -1.87 -7.30
C ALA A 27 14.45 -2.05 -8.04
N ASN A 28 14.74 -3.27 -8.49
CA ASN A 28 15.96 -3.59 -9.23
C ASN A 28 15.82 -3.40 -10.75
N SER A 29 14.67 -2.97 -11.24
CA SER A 29 14.40 -2.78 -12.66
C SER A 29 14.83 -1.39 -13.14
N ALA A 30 15.53 -1.31 -14.26
CA ALA A 30 15.84 -0.05 -14.94
C ALA A 30 14.60 0.62 -15.57
N MET A 31 13.49 -0.10 -15.70
CA MET A 31 12.23 0.42 -16.25
C MET A 31 11.42 1.24 -15.23
N VAL A 32 11.80 1.22 -13.98
CA VAL A 32 11.16 1.99 -12.91
C VAL A 32 11.77 3.39 -12.85
N PRO A 33 10.97 4.44 -12.60
CA PRO A 33 11.50 5.78 -12.40
C PRO A 33 12.63 5.80 -11.38
N ARG A 34 13.66 6.60 -11.64
CA ARG A 34 14.87 6.65 -10.79
C ARG A 34 14.57 6.92 -9.33
N THR A 35 13.50 7.64 -9.03
CA THR A 35 13.04 7.94 -7.67
C THR A 35 12.68 6.70 -6.86
N TYR A 36 12.32 5.60 -7.53
CA TYR A 36 11.93 4.33 -6.94
C TYR A 36 12.99 3.22 -7.03
N GLN A 37 14.06 3.43 -7.82
CA GLN A 37 15.12 2.43 -7.99
C GLN A 37 15.81 2.18 -6.65
N GLY A 38 15.97 0.91 -6.27
CA GLY A 38 16.53 0.47 -5.00
C GLY A 38 15.64 0.65 -3.76
N LYS A 39 14.40 1.19 -3.92
CA LYS A 39 13.53 1.59 -2.81
C LYS A 39 12.23 0.78 -2.78
N ALA A 40 12.33 -0.49 -2.37
CA ALA A 40 11.17 -1.38 -2.32
C ALA A 40 10.02 -0.88 -1.42
N ALA A 41 10.34 -0.22 -0.30
CA ALA A 41 9.34 0.35 0.60
C ALA A 41 8.55 1.48 -0.06
N ASP A 42 9.22 2.39 -0.78
CA ASP A 42 8.57 3.49 -1.50
C ASP A 42 7.67 2.96 -2.63
N ILE A 43 8.12 1.90 -3.32
CA ILE A 43 7.33 1.20 -4.35
C ILE A 43 6.06 0.61 -3.74
N LEU A 44 6.19 -0.07 -2.59
CA LEU A 44 5.03 -0.66 -1.91
C LEU A 44 3.98 0.39 -1.56
N VAL A 45 4.42 1.52 -0.98
CA VAL A 45 3.53 2.63 -0.63
C VAL A 45 2.90 3.26 -1.87
N ALA A 46 3.68 3.51 -2.93
CA ALA A 46 3.16 4.10 -4.16
C ALA A 46 2.15 3.18 -4.87
N VAL A 47 2.39 1.86 -4.87
CA VAL A 47 1.45 0.87 -5.42
C VAL A 47 0.16 0.81 -4.62
N GLN A 48 0.25 0.85 -3.28
CA GLN A 48 -0.92 0.90 -2.40
C GLN A 48 -1.76 2.16 -2.65
N MET A 49 -1.13 3.33 -2.67
CA MET A 49 -1.81 4.59 -2.99
C MET A 49 -2.45 4.57 -4.38
N GLY A 50 -1.73 4.02 -5.36
CA GLY A 50 -2.27 3.85 -6.71
C GLY A 50 -3.50 2.95 -6.74
N ALA A 51 -3.50 1.86 -5.98
CA ALA A 51 -4.66 0.96 -5.89
C ALA A 51 -5.89 1.68 -5.31
N GLU A 52 -5.72 2.53 -4.30
CA GLU A 52 -6.79 3.36 -3.73
C GLU A 52 -7.38 4.35 -4.75
N LEU A 53 -6.57 4.80 -5.71
CA LEU A 53 -6.97 5.66 -6.82
C LEU A 53 -7.48 4.89 -8.05
N GLY A 54 -7.48 3.55 -8.02
CA GLY A 54 -7.82 2.71 -9.16
C GLY A 54 -6.71 2.59 -10.22
N LEU A 55 -5.48 2.99 -9.92
CA LEU A 55 -4.32 2.80 -10.79
C LEU A 55 -3.75 1.38 -10.63
N LYS A 56 -3.27 0.81 -11.73
CA LYS A 56 -2.51 -0.44 -11.71
C LYS A 56 -1.10 -0.19 -11.17
N PRO A 57 -0.40 -1.21 -10.63
CA PRO A 57 0.91 -1.04 -9.99
C PRO A 57 1.92 -0.22 -10.79
N ILE A 58 2.13 -0.57 -12.06
CA ILE A 58 3.07 0.18 -12.93
C ILE A 58 2.57 1.61 -13.22
N GLN A 59 1.27 1.79 -13.39
CA GLN A 59 0.70 3.13 -13.58
C GLN A 59 0.91 4.01 -12.34
N ALA A 60 0.77 3.43 -11.15
CA ALA A 60 1.06 4.13 -9.90
C ALA A 60 2.51 4.64 -9.86
N LEU A 61 3.49 3.79 -10.17
CA LEU A 61 4.91 4.16 -10.16
C LEU A 61 5.26 5.23 -11.21
N GLN A 62 4.56 5.24 -12.35
CA GLN A 62 4.79 6.22 -13.41
C GLN A 62 4.10 7.57 -13.14
N ASN A 63 3.01 7.57 -12.38
CA ASN A 63 2.16 8.75 -12.24
C ASN A 63 2.14 9.37 -10.84
N ILE A 64 2.66 8.68 -9.83
CA ILE A 64 2.79 9.19 -8.47
C ILE A 64 4.24 9.59 -8.21
N ALA A 65 4.44 10.77 -7.70
CA ALA A 65 5.74 11.27 -7.26
C ALA A 65 5.60 11.87 -5.86
N VAL A 66 6.63 11.73 -5.03
CA VAL A 66 6.70 12.40 -3.73
C VAL A 66 7.51 13.67 -3.90
N ILE A 67 6.84 14.82 -3.78
CA ILE A 67 7.44 16.14 -3.91
C ILE A 67 7.35 16.85 -2.56
N ASN A 68 8.48 17.27 -2.01
CA ASN A 68 8.53 17.93 -0.71
C ASN A 68 7.82 17.13 0.42
N GLY A 69 8.00 15.80 0.42
CA GLY A 69 7.38 14.90 1.38
C GLY A 69 5.87 14.65 1.17
N LYS A 70 5.27 15.21 0.11
CA LYS A 70 3.84 15.02 -0.20
C LYS A 70 3.67 14.18 -1.46
N PRO A 71 2.86 13.13 -1.42
CA PRO A 71 2.46 12.42 -2.62
C PRO A 71 1.69 13.35 -3.56
N SER A 72 2.04 13.29 -4.83
CA SER A 72 1.47 14.14 -5.89
C SER A 72 1.30 13.32 -7.16
N VAL A 73 0.36 13.71 -8.01
CA VAL A 73 0.05 13.02 -9.27
C VAL A 73 0.28 13.96 -10.44
N TYR A 74 0.86 13.48 -11.53
CA TYR A 74 1.00 14.30 -12.76
C TYR A 74 -0.36 14.75 -13.26
N GLY A 75 -0.43 15.99 -13.74
CA GLY A 75 -1.70 16.63 -14.11
C GLY A 75 -2.50 15.90 -15.20
N ASP A 76 -1.83 15.16 -16.09
CA ASP A 76 -2.51 14.33 -17.10
C ASP A 76 -3.07 13.05 -16.49
N ALA A 77 -2.39 12.45 -15.51
CA ALA A 77 -2.92 11.31 -14.77
C ALA A 77 -4.08 11.71 -13.85
N LEU A 78 -4.01 12.88 -13.22
CA LEU A 78 -5.11 13.44 -12.44
C LEU A 78 -6.37 13.62 -13.31
N LEU A 79 -6.21 14.11 -14.54
CA LEU A 79 -7.30 14.20 -15.50
C LEU A 79 -7.87 12.83 -15.86
N ALA A 80 -6.99 11.84 -16.12
CA ALA A 80 -7.42 10.48 -16.45
C ALA A 80 -8.22 9.82 -15.33
N LEU A 81 -7.82 10.02 -14.06
CA LEU A 81 -8.55 9.52 -12.89
C LEU A 81 -9.95 10.12 -12.82
N VAL A 82 -10.07 11.44 -13.02
CA VAL A 82 -11.38 12.11 -13.02
C VAL A 82 -12.25 11.67 -14.19
N GLN A 83 -11.67 11.51 -15.39
CA GLN A 83 -12.42 11.03 -16.56
C GLN A 83 -12.92 9.59 -16.40
N ALA A 84 -12.20 8.75 -15.64
CA ALA A 84 -12.63 7.40 -15.32
C ALA A 84 -13.72 7.35 -14.24
N HIS A 85 -13.95 8.43 -13.51
CA HIS A 85 -14.94 8.48 -12.44
C HIS A 85 -16.37 8.51 -13.00
N SER A 86 -17.27 7.69 -12.43
CA SER A 86 -18.64 7.49 -12.90
C SER A 86 -19.48 8.77 -12.99
N SER A 87 -19.15 9.76 -12.17
CA SER A 87 -19.84 11.07 -12.15
C SER A 87 -19.21 12.10 -13.10
N PHE A 88 -18.15 11.76 -13.85
CA PHE A 88 -17.60 12.67 -14.85
C PHE A 88 -18.58 12.86 -16.00
N GLU A 89 -18.73 14.08 -16.48
CA GLU A 89 -19.59 14.41 -17.62
C GLU A 89 -18.82 15.10 -18.74
N ASP A 90 -18.12 16.21 -18.45
CA ASP A 90 -17.42 16.99 -19.47
C ASP A 90 -16.25 17.79 -18.89
N ILE A 91 -15.25 18.07 -19.71
CA ILE A 91 -14.17 19.01 -19.44
C ILE A 91 -13.84 19.81 -20.71
N LYS A 92 -13.65 21.10 -20.55
CA LYS A 92 -13.19 21.97 -21.60
C LYS A 92 -12.08 22.87 -21.10
N GLU A 93 -10.98 22.90 -21.83
CA GLU A 93 -9.85 23.77 -21.56
C GLU A 93 -9.61 24.71 -22.72
N TRP A 94 -9.29 25.96 -22.43
CA TRP A 94 -8.91 26.93 -23.42
C TRP A 94 -7.97 27.98 -22.86
N TYR A 95 -7.37 28.75 -23.73
CA TYR A 95 -6.49 29.85 -23.39
C TYR A 95 -6.95 31.10 -24.10
N ASP A 96 -7.05 32.20 -23.37
CA ASP A 96 -7.33 33.51 -23.92
C ASP A 96 -6.02 34.30 -24.07
N GLU A 97 -5.64 34.52 -25.33
CA GLU A 97 -4.42 35.25 -25.70
C GLU A 97 -4.48 36.74 -25.29
N LYS A 98 -5.67 37.33 -25.24
CA LYS A 98 -5.82 38.76 -24.92
C LYS A 98 -5.58 39.04 -23.46
N THR A 99 -6.04 38.14 -22.60
CA THR A 99 -5.92 38.28 -21.17
C THR A 99 -4.76 37.44 -20.58
N ASN A 100 -4.06 36.69 -21.46
CA ASN A 100 -3.04 35.72 -21.01
C ASN A 100 -3.52 34.81 -19.86
N THR A 101 -4.71 34.21 -20.05
CA THR A 101 -5.38 33.44 -19.01
C THR A 101 -5.75 32.05 -19.52
N ALA A 102 -5.38 31.02 -18.77
CA ALA A 102 -5.85 29.68 -19.00
C ALA A 102 -7.13 29.41 -18.21
N PHE A 103 -8.05 28.69 -18.83
CA PHE A 103 -9.34 28.33 -18.27
C PHE A 103 -9.50 26.80 -18.29
N CYS A 104 -10.12 26.27 -17.27
CA CYS A 104 -10.60 24.90 -17.22
C CYS A 104 -12.04 24.90 -16.70
N ARG A 105 -12.95 24.42 -17.52
CA ARG A 105 -14.34 24.15 -17.14
C ARG A 105 -14.53 22.67 -17.00
N VAL A 106 -15.05 22.25 -15.87
CA VAL A 106 -15.36 20.86 -15.58
C VAL A 106 -16.83 20.72 -15.20
N LYS A 107 -17.45 19.62 -15.62
CA LYS A 107 -18.83 19.27 -15.28
C LYS A 107 -18.90 17.91 -14.64
N ARG A 108 -19.51 17.88 -13.47
CA ARG A 108 -19.86 16.65 -12.76
C ARG A 108 -21.34 16.37 -12.95
N ARG A 109 -21.72 15.12 -13.18
CA ARG A 109 -23.10 14.70 -13.39
C ARG A 109 -24.00 15.18 -12.25
N ASN A 110 -25.16 15.73 -12.62
CA ASN A 110 -26.14 16.29 -11.69
C ASN A 110 -25.64 17.50 -10.88
N GLN A 111 -24.58 18.17 -11.30
CA GLN A 111 -24.08 19.40 -10.70
C GLN A 111 -23.91 20.51 -11.74
N THR A 112 -23.82 21.74 -11.26
CA THR A 112 -23.49 22.89 -12.10
C THR A 112 -22.06 22.83 -12.63
N GLU A 113 -21.82 23.36 -13.80
CA GLU A 113 -20.47 23.53 -14.33
C GLU A 113 -19.63 24.42 -13.40
N HIS A 114 -18.34 24.11 -13.34
CA HIS A 114 -17.37 24.86 -12.56
C HIS A 114 -16.23 25.28 -13.48
N THR A 115 -15.94 26.55 -13.52
CA THR A 115 -14.87 27.12 -14.34
C THR A 115 -13.85 27.78 -13.45
N VAL A 116 -12.62 27.39 -13.60
CA VAL A 116 -11.46 27.99 -12.92
C VAL A 116 -10.55 28.61 -13.96
N SER A 117 -9.98 29.74 -13.63
CA SER A 117 -8.99 30.43 -14.46
C SER A 117 -7.68 30.60 -13.69
N PHE A 118 -6.60 30.68 -14.46
CA PHE A 118 -5.29 31.02 -13.91
C PHE A 118 -4.57 31.92 -14.93
N SER A 119 -4.31 33.15 -14.54
CA SER A 119 -3.74 34.18 -15.40
C SER A 119 -2.22 34.34 -15.23
N ALA A 120 -1.59 35.04 -16.16
CA ALA A 120 -0.21 35.47 -16.03
C ALA A 120 0.02 36.36 -14.79
N GLU A 121 -1.01 37.14 -14.39
CA GLU A 121 -0.94 37.93 -13.16
C GLU A 121 -0.98 37.08 -11.92
N ASP A 122 -1.80 36.03 -11.90
CA ASP A 122 -1.82 35.05 -10.80
C ASP A 122 -0.47 34.35 -10.68
N ALA A 123 0.13 33.98 -11.81
CA ALA A 123 1.48 33.40 -11.84
C ALA A 123 2.56 34.37 -11.29
N LYS A 124 2.43 35.68 -11.59
CA LYS A 124 3.33 36.70 -11.04
C LYS A 124 3.14 36.87 -9.54
N LYS A 125 1.90 36.95 -9.06
CA LYS A 125 1.58 37.02 -7.62
C LYS A 125 2.09 35.82 -6.84
N ALA A 126 2.02 34.64 -7.46
CA ALA A 126 2.52 33.40 -6.88
C ALA A 126 4.05 33.21 -7.00
N GLY A 127 4.78 34.16 -7.58
CA GLY A 127 6.23 34.06 -7.79
C GLY A 127 6.67 33.00 -8.83
N LEU A 128 5.75 32.58 -9.69
CA LEU A 128 5.97 31.51 -10.67
C LEU A 128 6.38 32.04 -12.04
N TRP A 129 5.92 33.23 -12.41
CA TRP A 129 6.19 33.82 -13.71
C TRP A 129 7.68 34.10 -13.87
N GLY A 130 8.29 33.49 -14.89
CA GLY A 130 9.73 33.64 -15.14
C GLY A 130 10.62 32.74 -14.28
N LYS A 131 10.05 31.89 -13.39
CA LYS A 131 10.80 30.85 -12.69
C LYS A 131 11.49 29.94 -13.71
N SER A 132 12.78 29.66 -13.50
CA SER A 132 13.55 28.81 -14.42
C SER A 132 12.89 27.43 -14.58
N GLY A 133 12.97 26.89 -15.81
CA GLY A 133 12.37 25.60 -16.15
C GLY A 133 11.02 25.74 -16.90
N PRO A 134 10.03 24.90 -16.60
CA PRO A 134 8.77 24.86 -17.37
C PRO A 134 8.00 26.19 -17.42
N TRP A 135 8.06 26.99 -16.38
CA TRP A 135 7.41 28.30 -16.33
C TRP A 135 8.01 29.32 -17.32
N THR A 136 9.30 29.19 -17.65
CA THR A 136 9.94 30.02 -18.69
C THR A 136 9.75 29.42 -20.07
N GLN A 137 9.80 28.08 -20.17
CA GLN A 137 9.78 27.39 -21.46
C GLN A 137 8.36 27.23 -22.02
N TYR A 138 7.38 26.93 -21.17
CA TYR A 138 6.02 26.58 -21.53
C TYR A 138 4.97 27.24 -20.61
N PRO A 139 4.99 28.59 -20.45
CA PRO A 139 4.15 29.27 -19.46
C PRO A 139 2.64 29.03 -19.67
N LYS A 140 2.17 28.99 -20.91
CA LYS A 140 0.77 28.66 -21.21
C LYS A 140 0.37 27.29 -20.71
N ARG A 141 1.22 26.28 -20.90
CA ARG A 141 0.97 24.91 -20.40
C ARG A 141 0.95 24.86 -18.89
N MET A 142 1.86 25.57 -18.23
CA MET A 142 1.90 25.62 -16.75
C MET A 142 0.64 26.28 -16.18
N MET A 143 0.17 27.38 -16.79
CA MET A 143 -1.09 28.01 -16.40
C MET A 143 -2.30 27.08 -16.64
N GLN A 144 -2.32 26.34 -17.75
CA GLN A 144 -3.34 25.33 -18.03
C GLN A 144 -3.34 24.22 -16.95
N MET A 145 -2.16 23.69 -16.55
CA MET A 145 -2.05 22.69 -15.51
C MET A 145 -2.56 23.22 -14.16
N ARG A 146 -2.33 24.49 -13.85
CA ARG A 146 -2.88 25.14 -12.65
C ARG A 146 -4.40 25.24 -12.68
N ALA A 147 -4.97 25.79 -13.75
CA ALA A 147 -6.41 25.91 -13.91
C ALA A 147 -7.10 24.53 -13.85
N ARG A 148 -6.52 23.53 -14.53
CA ARG A 148 -6.98 22.13 -14.48
C ARG A 148 -6.94 21.56 -13.08
N GLY A 149 -5.79 21.62 -12.40
CA GLY A 149 -5.60 21.08 -11.07
C GLY A 149 -6.61 21.62 -10.07
N PHE A 150 -6.85 22.92 -10.09
CA PHE A 150 -7.85 23.56 -9.23
C PHE A 150 -9.27 23.12 -9.58
N ALA A 151 -9.67 23.19 -10.86
CA ALA A 151 -11.01 22.82 -11.29
C ALA A 151 -11.35 21.35 -10.95
N LEU A 152 -10.43 20.44 -11.18
CA LEU A 152 -10.64 19.02 -10.91
C LEU A 152 -10.74 18.73 -9.41
N ARG A 153 -9.89 19.34 -8.58
CA ARG A 153 -9.95 19.17 -7.12
C ARG A 153 -11.21 19.76 -6.51
N ASP A 154 -11.68 20.91 -7.01
CA ASP A 154 -12.89 21.55 -6.51
C ASP A 154 -14.14 20.69 -6.76
N LYS A 155 -14.17 19.94 -7.85
CA LYS A 155 -15.35 19.14 -8.25
C LYS A 155 -15.25 17.64 -7.97
N PHE A 156 -14.04 17.12 -7.87
CA PHE A 156 -13.76 15.70 -7.71
C PHE A 156 -12.81 15.41 -6.56
N ALA A 157 -12.95 16.16 -5.45
CA ALA A 157 -12.15 15.96 -4.25
C ALA A 157 -12.25 14.53 -3.70
N ASP A 158 -13.42 13.91 -3.82
CA ASP A 158 -13.70 12.53 -3.44
C ASP A 158 -12.93 11.50 -4.29
N ALA A 159 -12.81 11.76 -5.60
CA ALA A 159 -12.07 10.89 -6.51
C ALA A 159 -10.55 11.03 -6.37
N LEU A 160 -10.08 12.18 -5.92
CA LEU A 160 -8.67 12.53 -5.87
C LEU A 160 -8.04 12.36 -4.48
N GLY A 161 -8.84 12.13 -3.44
CA GLY A 161 -8.35 11.87 -2.08
C GLY A 161 -7.41 12.94 -1.50
N GLY A 162 -7.56 14.21 -1.94
CA GLY A 162 -6.71 15.32 -1.50
C GLY A 162 -5.35 15.42 -2.20
N LEU A 163 -5.09 14.63 -3.23
CA LEU A 163 -3.87 14.74 -4.03
C LEU A 163 -3.79 16.04 -4.81
N ILE A 164 -2.59 16.58 -4.93
CA ILE A 164 -2.25 17.74 -5.74
C ILE A 164 -1.47 17.30 -6.99
N THR A 165 -1.37 18.18 -7.97
CA THR A 165 -0.54 17.90 -9.14
C THR A 165 0.95 18.02 -8.81
N VAL A 166 1.79 17.22 -9.48
CA VAL A 166 3.25 17.32 -9.38
C VAL A 166 3.72 18.72 -9.76
N GLU A 167 3.13 19.30 -10.79
CA GLU A 167 3.42 20.65 -11.28
C GLU A 167 3.13 21.71 -10.20
N GLU A 168 2.11 21.50 -9.40
CA GLU A 168 1.79 22.38 -8.28
C GLU A 168 2.73 22.12 -7.08
N ALA A 169 2.98 20.88 -6.75
CA ALA A 169 3.83 20.50 -5.62
C ALA A 169 5.28 21.02 -5.78
N GLN A 170 5.79 21.05 -7.02
CA GLN A 170 7.12 21.59 -7.35
C GLN A 170 7.23 23.11 -7.16
N ASP A 171 6.12 23.79 -7.15
CA ASP A 171 6.11 25.24 -6.99
C ASP A 171 6.03 25.68 -5.53
N TYR A 172 5.67 24.81 -4.61
CA TYR A 172 5.78 25.10 -3.18
C TYR A 172 7.25 25.20 -2.80
N GLN A 173 7.58 26.20 -1.99
CA GLN A 173 8.92 26.30 -1.39
C GLN A 173 9.14 25.06 -0.53
N VAL A 174 10.35 24.50 -0.62
CA VAL A 174 10.79 23.48 0.31
C VAL A 174 10.78 24.12 1.70
N VAL A 175 9.78 23.81 2.50
CA VAL A 175 9.90 24.02 3.93
C VAL A 175 10.89 22.94 4.34
N ASP A 176 12.10 23.34 4.74
CA ASP A 176 13.07 22.45 5.36
C ASP A 176 12.41 21.79 6.58
N MET A 177 11.71 20.71 6.33
CA MET A 177 11.38 19.78 7.38
C MET A 177 12.71 19.15 7.76
N PRO A 178 13.11 19.21 9.04
CA PRO A 178 14.33 18.54 9.46
C PRO A 178 14.26 17.11 8.94
N GLU A 179 15.26 16.72 8.15
CA GLU A 179 15.40 15.34 7.69
C GLU A 179 15.25 14.47 8.94
N LYS A 180 14.16 13.74 9.05
CA LYS A 180 14.14 12.61 9.95
C LYS A 180 15.24 11.72 9.41
N ASN A 181 16.36 11.69 10.10
CA ASN A 181 17.42 10.73 9.88
C ASN A 181 16.78 9.33 9.97
N VAL A 182 16.30 8.84 8.84
CA VAL A 182 15.94 7.44 8.69
C VAL A 182 17.27 6.74 8.40
N THR A 183 18.12 6.70 9.41
CA THR A 183 19.26 5.79 9.38
C THR A 183 18.69 4.43 9.02
N PRO A 184 19.16 3.76 7.96
CA PRO A 184 18.67 2.42 7.64
C PRO A 184 18.92 1.58 8.89
N ILE A 185 17.83 1.19 9.55
CA ILE A 185 17.87 0.37 10.76
C ILE A 185 18.47 -0.96 10.33
N THR A 186 19.72 -1.17 10.64
CA THR A 186 20.37 -2.48 10.47
C THR A 186 19.64 -3.49 11.34
N LYS A 187 19.70 -4.77 11.00
CA LYS A 187 19.07 -5.83 11.83
C LYS A 187 19.52 -5.77 13.30
N THR A 188 20.71 -5.25 13.54
CA THR A 188 21.29 -5.03 14.88
C THR A 188 20.58 -3.88 15.60
N ASP A 189 20.25 -2.78 14.91
CA ASP A 189 19.56 -1.62 15.49
C ASP A 189 18.06 -1.91 15.77
N MET A 190 17.44 -2.82 15.01
CA MET A 190 16.09 -3.30 15.30
C MET A 190 16.05 -4.13 16.60
N LEU A 191 17.12 -4.85 16.92
CA LEU A 191 17.21 -5.59 18.20
C LEU A 191 17.48 -4.65 19.38
N SER A 192 18.37 -3.66 19.24
CA SER A 192 18.68 -2.72 20.32
C SER A 192 17.51 -1.77 20.63
N ASN A 193 16.83 -1.21 19.61
CA ASN A 193 15.64 -0.39 19.84
C ASN A 193 14.44 -1.16 20.44
N LYS A 194 14.37 -2.47 20.24
CA LYS A 194 13.39 -3.31 20.95
C LYS A 194 13.74 -3.50 22.41
N LEU A 195 15.02 -3.44 22.76
CA LEU A 195 15.48 -3.57 24.14
C LEU A 195 15.31 -2.27 24.95
N ASP A 196 15.48 -1.10 24.33
CA ASP A 196 15.41 0.19 25.03
C ASP A 196 13.96 0.68 25.30
N HIS A 197 12.96 0.18 24.56
CA HIS A 197 11.53 0.44 24.79
C HIS A 197 10.83 -0.54 25.73
N ILE A 198 11.52 -1.61 26.18
CA ILE A 198 10.96 -2.63 27.08
C ILE A 198 11.27 -2.34 28.55
N VAL A 199 11.97 -1.23 28.87
CA VAL A 199 12.36 -0.90 30.26
C VAL A 199 11.34 -0.03 31.02
N LEU A 200 10.15 0.23 30.50
CA LEU A 200 9.07 0.88 31.25
C LEU A 200 7.74 0.14 31.03
N GLU A 201 7.60 -0.98 31.65
CA GLU A 201 6.42 -1.72 32.13
C GLU A 201 6.70 -3.21 32.02
N GLU A 202 7.49 -3.72 32.96
CA GLU A 202 7.59 -5.14 33.19
C GLU A 202 6.34 -5.63 33.93
N GLU A 203 5.33 -6.08 33.15
CA GLU A 203 4.65 -7.31 33.53
C GLU A 203 5.29 -8.45 32.72
N GLU A 204 6.01 -9.31 33.42
CA GLU A 204 6.68 -10.48 32.89
C GLU A 204 5.69 -11.42 32.20
N VAL A 205 5.54 -11.31 30.88
CA VAL A 205 5.08 -12.46 30.09
C VAL A 205 6.31 -13.31 29.80
N LYS A 206 6.53 -14.30 30.65
CA LYS A 206 7.48 -15.40 30.38
C LYS A 206 7.05 -16.11 29.10
N VAL A 207 7.73 -15.86 28.00
CA VAL A 207 7.76 -16.78 26.87
C VAL A 207 8.57 -17.98 27.34
N GLN A 208 7.90 -18.98 27.90
CA GLN A 208 8.48 -20.27 28.15
C GLN A 208 8.81 -20.90 26.79
N GLU A 209 10.03 -21.36 26.61
CA GLU A 209 10.36 -22.32 25.56
C GLU A 209 9.35 -23.48 25.64
N PRO A 210 8.82 -23.97 24.49
CA PRO A 210 7.85 -25.04 24.51
C PRO A 210 8.46 -26.22 25.29
N SER A 211 7.74 -26.74 26.27
CA SER A 211 8.20 -27.90 27.03
C SER A 211 8.48 -29.07 26.07
N GLU A 212 9.43 -29.92 26.36
CA GLU A 212 9.76 -31.09 25.53
C GLU A 212 8.48 -31.88 25.17
N THR A 213 7.56 -32.01 26.13
CA THR A 213 6.24 -32.64 25.93
C THR A 213 5.37 -31.97 24.91
N LEU A 214 5.36 -30.63 24.84
CA LEU A 214 4.59 -29.89 23.81
C LEU A 214 5.21 -30.08 22.43
N ALA A 215 6.52 -30.08 22.32
CA ALA A 215 7.22 -30.30 21.06
C ALA A 215 6.92 -31.72 20.52
N GLU A 216 6.99 -32.73 21.36
CA GLU A 216 6.66 -34.12 21.02
C GLU A 216 5.18 -34.27 20.60
N LEU A 217 4.25 -33.65 21.29
CA LEU A 217 2.83 -33.66 20.94
C LEU A 217 2.59 -33.05 19.55
N ILE A 218 3.23 -31.91 19.23
CA ILE A 218 3.14 -31.27 17.93
C ILE A 218 3.71 -32.14 16.81
N GLU A 219 4.83 -32.83 17.06
CA GLU A 219 5.41 -33.76 16.08
C GLU A 219 4.48 -34.95 15.81
N LEU A 220 3.90 -35.55 16.83
CA LEU A 220 2.95 -36.66 16.66
C LEU A 220 1.67 -36.24 15.93
N ILE A 221 1.13 -35.05 16.21
CA ILE A 221 -0.01 -34.50 15.48
C ILE A 221 0.30 -34.35 13.99
N LYS A 222 1.50 -33.88 13.65
CA LYS A 222 1.95 -33.75 12.26
C LYS A 222 2.22 -35.10 11.61
N LEU A 223 2.88 -36.02 12.33
CA LEU A 223 3.24 -37.33 11.82
C LEU A 223 2.01 -38.14 11.42
N TYR A 224 0.98 -38.16 12.26
CA TYR A 224 -0.24 -38.91 12.03
C TYR A 224 -1.34 -38.11 11.33
N ASN A 225 -1.08 -36.85 10.93
CA ASN A 225 -2.01 -35.93 10.27
C ASN A 225 -3.39 -35.88 10.95
N LEU A 226 -3.39 -35.66 12.27
CA LEU A 226 -4.60 -35.71 13.11
C LEU A 226 -5.63 -34.66 12.68
N PRO A 227 -6.91 -35.03 12.53
CA PRO A 227 -7.98 -34.10 12.19
C PRO A 227 -8.11 -32.98 13.25
N SER A 228 -8.32 -31.75 12.78
CA SER A 228 -8.51 -30.56 13.66
C SER A 228 -9.67 -30.73 14.65
N GLU A 229 -10.67 -31.56 14.33
CA GLU A 229 -11.79 -31.87 15.21
C GLU A 229 -11.36 -32.54 16.51
N ILE A 230 -10.35 -33.42 16.46
CA ILE A 230 -9.81 -34.10 17.64
C ILE A 230 -9.05 -33.11 18.51
N ILE A 231 -8.24 -32.27 17.88
CA ILE A 231 -7.44 -31.22 18.55
C ILE A 231 -8.39 -30.24 19.26
N ASN A 232 -9.42 -29.75 18.57
CA ASN A 232 -10.42 -28.86 19.13
C ASN A 232 -11.20 -29.48 20.30
N LYS A 233 -11.42 -30.80 20.24
CA LYS A 233 -12.09 -31.52 21.34
C LYS A 233 -11.21 -31.59 22.58
N TRP A 234 -9.91 -31.73 22.44
CA TRP A 234 -8.98 -31.69 23.58
C TRP A 234 -8.94 -30.29 24.22
N CYS A 235 -8.80 -29.24 23.40
CA CYS A 235 -8.82 -27.85 23.86
C CYS A 235 -10.13 -27.51 24.57
N SER A 236 -11.28 -27.88 23.98
CA SER A 236 -12.62 -27.63 24.56
C SER A 236 -12.81 -28.34 25.92
N LYS A 237 -12.33 -29.59 26.05
CA LYS A 237 -12.40 -30.32 27.32
C LYS A 237 -11.50 -29.69 28.39
N ALA A 238 -10.42 -29.05 28.01
CA ALA A 238 -9.50 -28.39 28.89
C ALA A 238 -9.88 -26.95 29.22
N GLY A 239 -10.80 -26.35 28.45
CA GLY A 239 -11.18 -24.95 28.57
C GLY A 239 -10.09 -23.99 28.10
N VAL A 240 -9.25 -24.40 27.15
CA VAL A 240 -8.15 -23.60 26.58
C VAL A 240 -8.38 -23.36 25.09
N GLU A 241 -7.74 -22.30 24.56
CA GLU A 241 -7.90 -21.92 23.14
C GLU A 241 -6.91 -22.68 22.23
N SER A 242 -5.76 -23.13 22.77
CA SER A 242 -4.68 -23.75 22.01
C SER A 242 -4.11 -24.96 22.74
N ILE A 243 -3.52 -25.92 21.99
CA ILE A 243 -2.76 -27.04 22.56
C ILE A 243 -1.51 -26.60 23.33
N ALA A 244 -0.99 -25.42 23.03
CA ALA A 244 0.12 -24.82 23.76
C ALA A 244 -0.28 -24.42 25.19
N ASP A 245 -1.56 -24.13 25.42
CA ASP A 245 -2.11 -23.76 26.73
C ASP A 245 -2.54 -24.98 27.58
N LEU A 246 -2.39 -26.19 27.02
CA LEU A 246 -2.63 -27.42 27.76
C LEU A 246 -1.51 -27.65 28.82
N GLY A 247 -1.90 -27.90 30.05
CA GLY A 247 -0.93 -28.29 31.07
C GLY A 247 -0.22 -29.59 30.71
N GLU A 248 1.02 -29.76 31.17
CA GLU A 248 1.92 -30.85 30.82
C GLU A 248 1.31 -32.26 31.01
N GLU A 249 0.56 -32.49 32.11
CA GLU A 249 -0.19 -33.74 32.34
C GLU A 249 -1.18 -34.06 31.24
N ARG A 250 -1.84 -33.02 30.68
CA ARG A 250 -2.81 -33.20 29.58
C ARG A 250 -2.14 -33.38 28.23
N GLN A 251 -0.99 -32.77 28.03
CA GLN A 251 -0.16 -33.00 26.84
C GLN A 251 0.30 -34.47 26.82
N LEU A 252 0.79 -34.99 27.92
CA LEU A 252 1.17 -36.40 28.06
C LEU A 252 0.01 -37.36 27.82
N ALA A 253 -1.18 -37.06 28.35
CA ALA A 253 -2.37 -37.88 28.12
C ALA A 253 -2.78 -37.88 26.62
N CYS A 254 -2.60 -36.76 25.90
CA CYS A 254 -2.83 -36.69 24.46
C CYS A 254 -1.81 -37.53 23.69
N ILE A 255 -0.54 -37.49 24.05
CA ILE A 255 0.53 -38.31 23.48
C ILE A 255 0.24 -39.80 23.69
N GLU A 256 -0.11 -40.22 24.90
CA GLU A 256 -0.49 -41.60 25.19
C GLU A 256 -1.71 -42.04 24.37
N TRP A 257 -2.70 -41.18 24.22
CA TRP A 257 -3.87 -41.49 23.41
C TRP A 257 -3.49 -41.69 21.93
N ILE A 258 -2.66 -40.79 21.34
CA ILE A 258 -2.16 -40.94 19.98
C ILE A 258 -1.43 -42.27 19.80
N ASN A 259 -0.49 -42.54 20.66
CA ASN A 259 0.32 -43.79 20.61
C ASN A 259 -0.56 -45.03 20.72
N LYS A 260 -1.60 -45.02 21.55
CA LYS A 260 -2.53 -46.14 21.68
C LYS A 260 -3.43 -46.33 20.45
N GLU A 261 -3.97 -45.27 19.91
CA GLU A 261 -4.92 -45.37 18.78
C GLU A 261 -4.24 -45.58 17.44
N TYR A 262 -3.06 -45.00 17.23
CA TYR A 262 -2.40 -44.98 15.91
C TYR A 262 -1.25 -46.05 15.83
N ASN A 263 -0.53 -46.39 16.87
CA ASN A 263 0.40 -47.54 16.85
C ASN A 263 -0.32 -48.88 16.74
N TYR A 264 -1.52 -49.00 17.32
CA TYR A 264 -2.34 -50.21 17.18
C TYR A 264 -2.85 -50.45 15.73
N SER A 265 -2.81 -49.41 14.86
CA SER A 265 -3.22 -49.50 13.46
C SER A 265 -2.07 -50.01 12.57
N GLN A 266 -0.83 -49.86 12.93
CA GLN A 266 0.31 -50.37 12.14
C GLN A 266 0.50 -51.87 12.30
N ASP A 267 0.25 -52.45 13.48
CA ASP A 267 0.36 -53.91 13.72
C ASP A 267 -0.69 -54.74 12.97
N ARG A 268 -1.74 -54.09 12.38
CA ARG A 268 -2.76 -54.77 11.57
C ARG A 268 -2.48 -54.77 10.06
N ILE A 269 -1.52 -53.96 9.61
CA ILE A 269 -1.19 -53.88 8.17
C ILE A 269 -0.05 -54.85 7.79
N GLU A 270 0.74 -55.33 8.78
CA GLU A 270 1.78 -56.34 8.53
C GLU A 270 1.31 -57.80 8.58
N VAL A 271 0.02 -58.03 8.88
CA VAL A 271 -0.55 -59.42 9.04
C VAL A 271 -1.72 -59.64 8.06
N ALA A 272 -1.78 -58.94 6.92
CA ALA A 272 -2.78 -59.21 5.89
C ALA A 272 -2.15 -59.28 4.49
#